data_c712ef61f6448b0b459c3096ff8625d4
#
_entry.id   c712ef61f6448b0b459c3096ff8625d4
#
_cell.length_a   1.000
_cell.length_b   1.000
_cell.length_c   1.000
_cell.angle_alpha   90.00
_cell.angle_beta   90.00
_cell.angle_gamma   90.00
#
_symmetry.space_group_name_H-M   'P 1'
#
loop_
_entity.id
_entity.type
_entity.pdbx_description
1 polymer ?
#
loop_
_entity_poly.entity_id
_entity_poly.type
_entity_poly.pdbx_seq_one_letter_code
_entity_poly.pdbx_strand_id
1 'polypeptide(L)'
;MKRLFLFPLFAALFSFASAAFAQTADSGSPDGLVKTVTSEVVDSIRGDKSIQAGDLTHITKLVNEKILPYTDFRRTTQLAMGRNWRTATPEQQAQVVEQFKTLLIRTYSGALAQVRDQQIQYKPFRANPDDTDVVVRSVVMNNGQPIELDYRLYKTPDGWRVYDINVLGAWLIQAYQQQFSEQIQQHGVDGLIQFLTQRNQQLAAGKVS
;
A
#
# COMPACT_ATOMS: atom_id res chain seq x y z
N MET A 1 -38.61 -57.24 51.30
CA MET A 1 -38.57 -57.14 49.85
C MET A 1 -38.68 -55.66 49.47
N LYS A 2 -37.54 -54.96 49.33
CA LYS A 2 -37.46 -53.57 48.95
C LYS A 2 -36.65 -53.49 47.64
N ARG A 3 -37.30 -53.16 46.54
CA ARG A 3 -36.66 -52.96 45.24
C ARG A 3 -36.14 -51.55 45.17
N LEU A 4 -34.84 -51.39 45.05
CA LEU A 4 -34.13 -50.15 44.85
C LEU A 4 -34.10 -49.83 43.35
N PHE A 5 -34.77 -48.76 42.90
CA PHE A 5 -34.69 -48.27 41.54
C PHE A 5 -33.48 -47.32 41.41
N LEU A 6 -32.48 -47.72 40.63
CA LEU A 6 -31.36 -46.85 40.20
C LEU A 6 -31.81 -46.08 38.95
N PHE A 7 -31.83 -44.74 39.06
CA PHE A 7 -31.95 -43.84 37.91
C PHE A 7 -30.52 -43.49 37.42
N PRO A 8 -30.20 -43.68 36.14
CA PRO A 8 -28.97 -43.13 35.59
C PRO A 8 -29.19 -41.65 35.20
N LEU A 9 -28.41 -40.79 35.87
CA LEU A 9 -28.29 -39.36 35.57
C LEU A 9 -27.49 -39.18 34.28
N PHE A 10 -28.17 -38.81 33.19
CA PHE A 10 -27.58 -38.53 31.88
C PHE A 10 -27.08 -37.04 31.92
N ALA A 11 -25.82 -36.86 32.23
CA ALA A 11 -25.16 -35.55 32.13
C ALA A 11 -24.85 -35.23 30.68
N ALA A 12 -25.73 -34.44 30.02
CA ALA A 12 -25.47 -33.89 28.70
C ALA A 12 -24.43 -32.78 28.79
N LEU A 13 -23.19 -33.09 28.43
CA LEU A 13 -22.13 -32.12 28.18
C LEU A 13 -22.44 -31.30 26.92
N PHE A 14 -23.00 -30.12 27.09
CA PHE A 14 -23.09 -29.12 26.01
C PHE A 14 -21.70 -28.53 25.80
N SER A 15 -20.97 -29.08 24.84
CA SER A 15 -19.74 -28.45 24.33
C SER A 15 -20.13 -27.24 23.52
N PHE A 16 -20.00 -26.03 24.09
CA PHE A 16 -20.02 -24.80 23.33
C PHE A 16 -18.78 -24.76 22.44
N ALA A 17 -18.91 -25.18 21.19
CA ALA A 17 -17.93 -24.89 20.16
C ALA A 17 -17.99 -23.39 19.91
N SER A 18 -17.06 -22.63 20.52
CA SER A 18 -16.76 -21.26 20.13
C SER A 18 -16.25 -21.27 18.69
N ALA A 19 -17.14 -21.03 17.74
CA ALA A 19 -16.72 -20.71 16.39
C ALA A 19 -15.95 -19.39 16.44
N ALA A 20 -14.63 -19.49 16.47
CA ALA A 20 -13.76 -18.38 16.17
C ALA A 20 -14.06 -18.00 14.71
N PHE A 21 -14.86 -16.96 14.50
CA PHE A 21 -14.95 -16.30 13.21
C PHE A 21 -13.56 -15.72 12.94
N ALA A 22 -12.71 -16.50 12.25
CA ALA A 22 -11.59 -15.95 11.54
C ALA A 22 -12.19 -14.95 10.55
N GLN A 23 -12.04 -13.66 10.83
CA GLN A 23 -12.32 -12.61 9.87
C GLN A 23 -11.34 -12.83 8.72
N THR A 24 -11.74 -13.61 7.72
CA THR A 24 -11.09 -13.61 6.43
C THR A 24 -11.23 -12.19 5.92
N ALA A 25 -10.10 -11.46 5.85
CA ALA A 25 -10.09 -10.14 5.28
C ALA A 25 -10.73 -10.25 3.89
N ASP A 26 -11.87 -9.57 3.71
CA ASP A 26 -12.59 -9.55 2.45
C ASP A 26 -11.79 -8.74 1.43
N SER A 27 -10.85 -9.42 0.76
CA SER A 27 -10.03 -8.82 -0.31
C SER A 27 -10.87 -8.41 -1.53
N GLY A 28 -12.16 -8.74 -1.55
CA GLY A 28 -13.10 -8.33 -2.58
C GLY A 28 -13.61 -6.91 -2.43
N SER A 29 -13.51 -6.31 -1.22
CA SER A 29 -13.85 -4.91 -0.97
C SER A 29 -12.62 -4.02 -0.97
N PRO A 30 -12.74 -2.70 -1.33
CA PRO A 30 -11.58 -1.81 -1.38
C PRO A 30 -10.91 -1.60 -0.01
N ASP A 31 -11.69 -1.49 1.06
CA ASP A 31 -11.15 -1.34 2.40
C ASP A 31 -10.57 -2.66 2.94
N GLY A 32 -11.17 -3.81 2.58
CA GLY A 32 -10.63 -5.13 2.85
C GLY A 32 -9.27 -5.34 2.18
N LEU A 33 -9.12 -4.95 0.91
CA LEU A 33 -7.85 -4.98 0.20
C LEU A 33 -6.77 -4.15 0.91
N VAL A 34 -7.08 -2.90 1.26
CA VAL A 34 -6.13 -2.03 1.97
C VAL A 34 -5.73 -2.63 3.31
N LYS A 35 -6.68 -3.14 4.09
CA LYS A 35 -6.41 -3.79 5.39
C LYS A 35 -5.48 -4.99 5.24
N THR A 36 -5.77 -5.86 4.26
CA THR A 36 -4.95 -7.06 4.01
C THR A 36 -3.53 -6.69 3.62
N VAL A 37 -3.37 -5.84 2.61
CA VAL A 37 -2.05 -5.46 2.09
C VAL A 37 -1.22 -4.74 3.16
N THR A 38 -1.80 -3.78 3.88
CA THR A 38 -1.07 -3.05 4.92
C THR A 38 -0.68 -3.94 6.10
N SER A 39 -1.55 -4.89 6.51
CA SER A 39 -1.19 -5.87 7.54
C SER A 39 -0.02 -6.75 7.09
N GLU A 40 -0.09 -7.32 5.88
CA GLU A 40 0.99 -8.15 5.34
C GLU A 40 2.32 -7.39 5.22
N VAL A 41 2.28 -6.11 4.83
CA VAL A 41 3.47 -5.25 4.75
C VAL A 41 4.05 -5.03 6.14
N VAL A 42 3.24 -4.67 7.13
CA VAL A 42 3.69 -4.45 8.51
C VAL A 42 4.28 -5.73 9.10
N ASP A 43 3.61 -6.88 8.93
CA ASP A 43 4.08 -8.15 9.44
C ASP A 43 5.40 -8.58 8.78
N SER A 44 5.54 -8.35 7.46
CA SER A 44 6.80 -8.62 6.75
C SER A 44 7.95 -7.74 7.27
N ILE A 45 7.69 -6.44 7.53
CA ILE A 45 8.72 -5.54 8.08
C ILE A 45 9.12 -5.96 9.49
N ARG A 46 8.16 -6.36 10.34
CA ARG A 46 8.43 -6.85 11.70
C ARG A 46 9.26 -8.12 11.71
N GLY A 47 9.03 -9.00 10.73
CA GLY A 47 9.74 -10.27 10.58
C GLY A 47 11.13 -10.15 9.95
N ASP A 48 11.49 -9.03 9.33
CA ASP A 48 12.74 -8.88 8.59
C ASP A 48 13.65 -7.77 9.17
N LYS A 49 14.71 -8.20 9.85
CA LYS A 49 15.69 -7.29 10.46
C LYS A 49 16.46 -6.47 9.41
N SER A 50 16.64 -6.98 8.20
CA SER A 50 17.31 -6.25 7.11
C SER A 50 16.48 -5.07 6.66
N ILE A 51 15.14 -5.24 6.54
CA ILE A 51 14.23 -4.11 6.26
C ILE A 51 14.32 -3.08 7.38
N GLN A 52 14.30 -3.52 8.64
CA GLN A 52 14.41 -2.64 9.80
C GLN A 52 15.76 -1.91 9.89
N ALA A 53 16.80 -2.45 9.29
CA ALA A 53 18.13 -1.82 9.15
C ALA A 53 18.21 -0.88 7.92
N GLY A 54 17.16 -0.81 7.10
CA GLY A 54 17.11 0.05 5.92
C GLY A 54 17.73 -0.56 4.66
N ASP A 55 17.88 -1.89 4.61
CA ASP A 55 18.40 -2.57 3.42
C ASP A 55 17.43 -2.39 2.23
N LEU A 56 17.90 -1.63 1.23
CA LEU A 56 17.13 -1.31 0.04
C LEU A 56 16.77 -2.54 -0.81
N THR A 57 17.57 -3.58 -0.79
CA THR A 57 17.30 -4.83 -1.54
C THR A 57 16.08 -5.53 -0.95
N HIS A 58 16.06 -5.69 0.38
CA HIS A 58 14.94 -6.28 1.10
C HIS A 58 13.68 -5.42 1.02
N ILE A 59 13.80 -4.09 1.12
CA ILE A 59 12.68 -3.15 0.96
C ILE A 59 12.12 -3.22 -0.46
N THR A 60 12.98 -3.24 -1.48
CA THR A 60 12.55 -3.37 -2.88
C THR A 60 11.82 -4.69 -3.13
N LYS A 61 12.33 -5.79 -2.56
CA LYS A 61 11.66 -7.09 -2.62
C LYS A 61 10.28 -7.04 -1.97
N LEU A 62 10.16 -6.48 -0.76
CA LEU A 62 8.89 -6.29 -0.08
C LEU A 62 7.88 -5.54 -0.96
N VAL A 63 8.30 -4.40 -1.54
CA VAL A 63 7.44 -3.59 -2.41
C VAL A 63 6.97 -4.38 -3.63
N ASN A 64 7.88 -5.09 -4.31
CA ASN A 64 7.56 -5.88 -5.49
C ASN A 64 6.60 -7.04 -5.19
N GLU A 65 6.75 -7.70 -4.04
CA GLU A 65 5.98 -8.90 -3.70
C GLU A 65 4.66 -8.59 -2.99
N LYS A 66 4.60 -7.50 -2.19
CA LYS A 66 3.46 -7.22 -1.31
C LYS A 66 2.65 -5.97 -1.67
N ILE A 67 3.23 -5.01 -2.39
CA ILE A 67 2.55 -3.74 -2.73
C ILE A 67 2.17 -3.68 -4.21
N LEU A 68 3.13 -3.91 -5.11
CA LEU A 68 2.90 -3.75 -6.54
C LEU A 68 1.84 -4.68 -7.14
N PRO A 69 1.60 -5.92 -6.67
CA PRO A 69 0.51 -6.75 -7.19
C PRO A 69 -0.88 -6.14 -7.01
N TYR A 70 -1.03 -5.23 -6.05
CA TYR A 70 -2.29 -4.56 -5.72
C TYR A 70 -2.32 -3.09 -6.17
N THR A 71 -1.25 -2.61 -6.81
CA THR A 71 -1.09 -1.21 -7.24
C THR A 71 -1.02 -1.13 -8.77
N ASP A 72 -1.80 -0.24 -9.37
CA ASP A 72 -1.61 0.14 -10.77
C ASP A 72 -0.62 1.30 -10.86
N PHE A 73 0.67 0.97 -10.75
CA PHE A 73 1.73 1.98 -10.78
C PHE A 73 1.89 2.65 -12.15
N ARG A 74 1.48 1.98 -13.24
CA ARG A 74 1.42 2.59 -14.57
C ARG A 74 0.39 3.72 -14.61
N ARG A 75 -0.80 3.51 -14.05
CA ARG A 75 -1.84 4.54 -13.89
C ARG A 75 -1.36 5.69 -13.02
N THR A 76 -0.70 5.40 -11.89
CA THR A 76 -0.07 6.42 -11.03
C THR A 76 0.86 7.32 -11.84
N THR A 77 1.78 6.72 -12.61
CA THR A 77 2.75 7.45 -13.44
C THR A 77 2.07 8.22 -14.55
N GLN A 78 1.08 7.62 -15.22
CA GLN A 78 0.28 8.27 -16.26
C GLN A 78 -0.40 9.54 -15.74
N LEU A 79 -1.00 9.48 -14.57
CA LEU A 79 -1.67 10.62 -13.94
C LEU A 79 -0.66 11.69 -13.49
N ALA A 80 0.50 11.31 -12.98
CA ALA A 80 1.58 12.24 -12.63
C ALA A 80 2.17 12.95 -13.87
N MET A 81 2.29 12.28 -15.01
CA MET A 81 2.69 12.91 -16.28
C MET A 81 1.57 13.75 -16.93
N GLY A 82 0.31 13.50 -16.57
CA GLY A 82 -0.86 14.18 -17.13
C GLY A 82 -0.95 14.03 -18.65
N ARG A 83 -1.23 15.15 -19.36
CA ARG A 83 -1.34 15.16 -20.83
C ARG A 83 -0.07 14.69 -21.55
N ASN A 84 1.09 14.87 -20.93
CA ASN A 84 2.39 14.53 -21.53
C ASN A 84 2.59 13.00 -21.67
N TRP A 85 1.81 12.19 -20.96
CA TRP A 85 1.82 10.73 -21.14
C TRP A 85 1.53 10.29 -22.57
N ARG A 86 0.63 11.00 -23.27
CA ARG A 86 0.22 10.66 -24.64
C ARG A 86 1.28 11.01 -25.70
N THR A 87 2.20 11.92 -25.37
CA THR A 87 3.29 12.34 -26.27
C THR A 87 4.55 11.48 -26.10
N ALA A 88 4.63 10.70 -25.01
CA ALA A 88 5.72 9.80 -24.73
C ALA A 88 5.59 8.51 -25.55
N THR A 89 6.73 7.99 -26.07
CA THR A 89 6.75 6.67 -26.69
C THR A 89 6.50 5.57 -25.66
N PRO A 90 6.12 4.34 -26.08
CA PRO A 90 5.98 3.21 -25.16
C PRO A 90 7.24 2.94 -24.33
N GLU A 91 8.43 3.11 -24.92
CA GLU A 91 9.73 2.92 -24.27
C GLU A 91 9.98 4.00 -23.22
N GLN A 92 9.69 5.26 -23.56
CA GLN A 92 9.77 6.38 -22.59
C GLN A 92 8.79 6.20 -21.45
N GLN A 93 7.55 5.79 -21.74
CA GLN A 93 6.56 5.49 -20.70
C GLN A 93 7.08 4.41 -19.75
N ALA A 94 7.64 3.30 -20.28
CA ALA A 94 8.20 2.24 -19.46
C ALA A 94 9.36 2.73 -18.59
N GLN A 95 10.26 3.54 -19.16
CA GLN A 95 11.39 4.11 -18.43
C GLN A 95 10.94 5.05 -17.31
N VAL A 96 9.98 5.94 -17.56
CA VAL A 96 9.44 6.83 -16.51
C VAL A 96 8.80 6.01 -15.39
N VAL A 97 8.02 4.97 -15.72
CA VAL A 97 7.42 4.07 -14.71
C VAL A 97 8.51 3.46 -13.82
N GLU A 98 9.57 2.90 -14.39
CA GLU A 98 10.64 2.26 -13.60
C GLU A 98 11.44 3.26 -12.78
N GLN A 99 11.79 4.41 -13.35
CA GLN A 99 12.54 5.44 -12.63
C GLN A 99 11.69 6.06 -11.51
N PHE A 100 10.41 6.28 -11.72
CA PHE A 100 9.51 6.83 -10.70
C PHE A 100 9.26 5.83 -9.57
N LYS A 101 9.07 4.54 -9.90
CA LYS A 101 8.99 3.47 -8.91
C LYS A 101 10.25 3.44 -8.02
N THR A 102 11.41 3.44 -8.64
CA THR A 102 12.70 3.46 -7.93
C THR A 102 12.83 4.69 -7.03
N LEU A 103 12.41 5.86 -7.51
CA LEU A 103 12.42 7.10 -6.75
C LEU A 103 11.56 6.97 -5.47
N LEU A 104 10.33 6.48 -5.60
CA LEU A 104 9.44 6.34 -4.44
C LEU A 104 9.97 5.32 -3.43
N ILE A 105 10.46 4.17 -3.89
CA ILE A 105 11.05 3.16 -2.99
C ILE A 105 12.19 3.79 -2.18
N ARG A 106 13.12 4.49 -2.83
CA ARG A 106 14.26 5.12 -2.16
C ARG A 106 13.86 6.26 -1.23
N THR A 107 12.91 7.08 -1.66
CA THR A 107 12.42 8.21 -0.86
C THR A 107 11.73 7.75 0.42
N TYR A 108 10.94 6.68 0.34
CA TYR A 108 10.14 6.19 1.48
C TYR A 108 10.74 5.00 2.22
N SER A 109 11.89 4.49 1.79
CA SER A 109 12.57 3.36 2.44
C SER A 109 12.86 3.59 3.92
N GLY A 110 13.30 4.79 4.28
CA GLY A 110 13.54 5.17 5.67
C GLY A 110 12.28 5.11 6.54
N ALA A 111 11.14 5.52 6.01
CA ALA A 111 9.85 5.42 6.72
C ALA A 111 9.45 3.96 6.93
N LEU A 112 9.60 3.10 5.91
CA LEU A 112 9.34 1.66 6.02
C LEU A 112 10.28 1.00 7.03
N ALA A 113 11.57 1.36 7.03
CA ALA A 113 12.55 0.85 7.97
C ALA A 113 12.25 1.22 9.43
N GLN A 114 11.44 2.23 9.70
CA GLN A 114 11.05 2.65 11.04
C GLN A 114 9.76 1.98 11.56
N VAL A 115 9.10 1.20 10.74
CA VAL A 115 7.89 0.46 11.18
C VAL A 115 8.29 -0.57 12.25
N ARG A 116 7.59 -0.54 13.40
CA ARG A 116 7.77 -1.48 14.52
C ARG A 116 6.42 -2.01 14.95
N ASP A 117 5.80 -1.34 15.89
CA ASP A 117 4.55 -1.70 16.55
C ASP A 117 3.41 -0.70 16.31
N GLN A 118 3.59 0.16 15.29
CA GLN A 118 2.58 1.14 14.92
C GLN A 118 1.24 0.45 14.63
N GLN A 119 0.18 1.04 15.18
CA GLN A 119 -1.17 0.59 14.93
C GLN A 119 -1.78 1.38 13.79
N ILE A 120 -2.42 0.68 12.86
CA ILE A 120 -3.17 1.30 11.78
C ILE A 120 -4.65 1.30 12.15
N GLN A 121 -5.23 2.49 12.23
CA GLN A 121 -6.65 2.69 12.48
C GLN A 121 -7.33 3.05 11.16
N TYR A 122 -8.26 2.23 10.72
CA TYR A 122 -9.03 2.49 9.51
C TYR A 122 -10.26 3.30 9.86
N LYS A 123 -10.48 4.40 9.13
CA LYS A 123 -11.71 5.20 9.26
C LYS A 123 -12.90 4.43 8.68
N PRO A 124 -14.13 4.65 9.18
CA PRO A 124 -15.31 4.00 8.62
C PRO A 124 -15.39 4.22 7.11
N PHE A 125 -15.52 3.13 6.37
CA PHE A 125 -15.63 3.15 4.91
C PHE A 125 -17.07 2.82 4.51
N ARG A 126 -17.59 3.59 3.55
CA ARG A 126 -18.88 3.32 2.90
C ARG A 126 -18.72 3.62 1.42
N ALA A 127 -19.07 2.66 0.59
CA ALA A 127 -19.17 2.84 -0.86
C ALA A 127 -20.57 2.42 -1.32
N ASN A 128 -21.05 3.03 -2.39
CA ASN A 128 -22.23 2.53 -3.10
C ASN A 128 -21.81 1.33 -3.97
N PRO A 129 -22.73 0.39 -4.27
CA PRO A 129 -22.42 -0.78 -5.09
C PRO A 129 -21.86 -0.44 -6.49
N ASP A 130 -22.24 0.73 -7.02
CA ASP A 130 -21.84 1.21 -8.34
C ASP A 130 -20.57 2.08 -8.35
N ASP A 131 -19.99 2.37 -7.16
CA ASP A 131 -18.77 3.14 -7.09
C ASP A 131 -17.61 2.37 -7.73
N THR A 132 -16.93 3.01 -8.67
CA THR A 132 -15.77 2.46 -9.38
C THR A 132 -14.45 3.14 -9.02
N ASP A 133 -14.51 4.22 -8.25
CA ASP A 133 -13.35 4.98 -7.74
C ASP A 133 -13.66 5.44 -6.32
N VAL A 134 -12.81 5.12 -5.36
CA VAL A 134 -13.07 5.32 -3.93
C VAL A 134 -11.81 5.74 -3.18
N VAL A 135 -12.01 6.31 -1.99
CA VAL A 135 -10.94 6.64 -1.05
C VAL A 135 -11.11 5.84 0.23
N VAL A 136 -10.14 4.99 0.54
CA VAL A 136 -10.02 4.35 1.85
C VAL A 136 -9.07 5.18 2.71
N ARG A 137 -9.50 5.50 3.94
CA ARG A 137 -8.75 6.37 4.85
C ARG A 137 -8.25 5.61 6.06
N SER A 138 -6.99 5.89 6.44
CA SER A 138 -6.41 5.33 7.65
C SER A 138 -5.55 6.35 8.39
N VAL A 139 -5.22 6.02 9.62
CA VAL A 139 -4.28 6.77 10.47
C VAL A 139 -3.30 5.77 11.07
N VAL A 140 -2.03 6.00 10.84
CA VAL A 140 -0.93 5.26 11.47
C VAL A 140 -0.52 6.01 12.73
N MET A 141 -0.61 5.34 13.88
CA MET A 141 -0.16 5.92 15.14
C MET A 141 1.34 5.67 15.31
N ASN A 142 2.14 6.73 15.19
CA ASN A 142 3.59 6.67 15.36
C ASN A 142 4.01 7.46 16.60
N ASN A 143 4.42 6.77 17.67
CA ASN A 143 4.81 7.38 18.95
C ASN A 143 3.76 8.40 19.48
N GLY A 144 2.49 8.06 19.36
CA GLY A 144 1.36 8.92 19.78
C GLY A 144 0.99 10.03 18.79
N GLN A 145 1.75 10.21 17.71
CA GLN A 145 1.44 11.17 16.64
C GLN A 145 0.64 10.47 15.52
N PRO A 146 -0.53 11.00 15.13
CA PRO A 146 -1.30 10.46 14.03
C PRO A 146 -0.66 10.87 12.69
N ILE A 147 -0.42 9.89 11.83
CA ILE A 147 0.00 10.08 10.43
C ILE A 147 -1.16 9.63 9.55
N GLU A 148 -1.75 10.56 8.81
CA GLU A 148 -2.78 10.22 7.83
C GLU A 148 -2.14 9.49 6.64
N LEU A 149 -2.77 8.37 6.27
CA LEU A 149 -2.37 7.53 5.14
C LEU A 149 -3.63 7.07 4.43
N ASP A 150 -3.98 7.73 3.34
CA ASP A 150 -5.18 7.45 2.58
C ASP A 150 -4.83 6.87 1.21
N TYR A 151 -5.76 6.10 0.64
CA TYR A 151 -5.55 5.37 -0.60
C TYR A 151 -6.68 5.66 -1.57
N ARG A 152 -6.35 6.00 -2.83
CA ARG A 152 -7.31 5.98 -3.94
C ARG A 152 -7.26 4.64 -4.63
N LEU A 153 -8.43 4.04 -4.80
CA LEU A 153 -8.59 2.77 -5.49
C LEU A 153 -9.62 2.91 -6.60
N TYR A 154 -9.43 2.14 -7.65
CA TYR A 154 -10.42 2.00 -8.69
C TYR A 154 -10.70 0.53 -8.99
N LYS A 155 -11.90 0.26 -9.51
CA LYS A 155 -12.36 -1.09 -9.82
C LYS A 155 -11.91 -1.49 -11.22
N THR A 156 -11.28 -2.65 -11.32
CA THR A 156 -10.91 -3.31 -12.58
C THR A 156 -11.69 -4.60 -12.73
N PRO A 157 -11.69 -5.25 -13.91
CA PRO A 157 -12.27 -6.60 -14.06
C PRO A 157 -11.69 -7.61 -13.07
N ASP A 158 -10.41 -7.45 -12.69
CA ASP A 158 -9.69 -8.34 -11.78
C ASP A 158 -9.75 -7.90 -10.30
N GLY A 159 -10.64 -6.97 -9.95
CA GLY A 159 -10.80 -6.43 -8.60
C GLY A 159 -10.26 -5.01 -8.42
N TRP A 160 -10.14 -4.58 -7.18
CA TRP A 160 -9.68 -3.24 -6.85
C TRP A 160 -8.16 -3.09 -7.00
N ARG A 161 -7.72 -1.88 -7.43
CA ARG A 161 -6.29 -1.52 -7.53
C ARG A 161 -6.07 -0.15 -6.92
N VAL A 162 -5.04 -0.04 -6.09
CA VAL A 162 -4.55 1.26 -5.59
C VAL A 162 -3.83 1.98 -6.72
N TYR A 163 -4.08 3.28 -6.89
CA TYR A 163 -3.38 4.09 -7.89
C TYR A 163 -2.81 5.41 -7.35
N ASP A 164 -3.18 5.83 -6.14
CA ASP A 164 -2.63 7.01 -5.49
C ASP A 164 -2.63 6.85 -3.97
N ILE A 165 -1.66 7.45 -3.31
CA ILE A 165 -1.53 7.42 -1.85
C ILE A 165 -1.35 8.85 -1.35
N ASN A 166 -2.09 9.20 -0.31
CA ASN A 166 -1.89 10.43 0.46
C ASN A 166 -1.02 10.12 1.68
N VAL A 167 0.05 10.86 1.83
CA VAL A 167 0.92 10.79 3.02
C VAL A 167 0.97 12.18 3.64
N LEU A 168 0.52 12.30 4.89
CA LEU A 168 0.54 13.58 5.63
C LEU A 168 -0.18 14.74 4.89
N GLY A 169 -1.29 14.45 4.22
CA GLY A 169 -2.09 15.44 3.48
C GLY A 169 -1.64 15.68 2.04
N ALA A 170 -0.54 15.09 1.57
CA ALA A 170 -0.05 15.22 0.21
C ALA A 170 -0.33 13.95 -0.62
N TRP A 171 -1.14 14.07 -1.66
CA TRP A 171 -1.34 13.02 -2.65
C TRP A 171 -0.11 12.90 -3.57
N LEU A 172 0.44 11.70 -3.73
CA LEU A 172 1.67 11.48 -4.50
C LEU A 172 1.56 11.95 -5.95
N ILE A 173 0.44 11.64 -6.62
CA ILE A 173 0.22 12.09 -8.01
C ILE A 173 0.31 13.62 -8.09
N GLN A 174 -0.37 14.34 -7.21
CA GLN A 174 -0.38 15.80 -7.21
C GLN A 174 0.99 16.38 -6.87
N ALA A 175 1.71 15.79 -5.91
CA ALA A 175 3.03 16.24 -5.50
C ALA A 175 4.06 16.14 -6.63
N TYR A 176 3.99 15.10 -7.47
CA TYR A 176 4.92 14.90 -8.57
C TYR A 176 4.47 15.53 -9.90
N GLN A 177 3.17 15.81 -10.08
CA GLN A 177 2.62 16.31 -11.33
C GLN A 177 3.23 17.65 -11.76
N GLN A 178 3.40 18.58 -10.84
CA GLN A 178 4.02 19.87 -11.13
C GLN A 178 5.48 19.69 -11.56
N GLN A 179 6.27 18.96 -10.79
CA GLN A 179 7.68 18.71 -11.08
C GLN A 179 7.89 18.01 -12.41
N PHE A 180 7.07 16.97 -12.72
CA PHE A 180 7.15 16.27 -13.99
C PHE A 180 6.79 17.18 -15.16
N SER A 181 5.74 18.00 -14.99
CA SER A 181 5.34 18.97 -16.01
C SER A 181 6.43 19.99 -16.30
N GLU A 182 7.09 20.53 -15.28
CA GLU A 182 8.20 21.47 -15.42
C GLU A 182 9.38 20.84 -16.16
N GLN A 183 9.79 19.63 -15.78
CA GLN A 183 10.89 18.91 -16.44
C GLN A 183 10.58 18.62 -17.92
N ILE A 184 9.36 18.18 -18.20
CA ILE A 184 8.95 17.89 -19.57
C ILE A 184 8.86 19.14 -20.44
N GLN A 185 8.35 20.26 -19.88
CA GLN A 185 8.27 21.52 -20.61
C GLN A 185 9.64 22.07 -21.00
N GLN A 186 10.64 21.91 -20.11
CA GLN A 186 12.00 22.42 -20.34
C GLN A 186 12.86 21.48 -21.19
N HIS A 187 12.73 20.19 -21.04
CA HIS A 187 13.69 19.22 -21.54
C HIS A 187 13.04 18.01 -22.24
N GLY A 188 11.72 18.01 -22.47
CA GLY A 188 10.99 16.88 -23.04
C GLY A 188 10.90 15.67 -22.09
N VAL A 189 10.32 14.59 -22.58
CA VAL A 189 10.17 13.35 -21.78
C VAL A 189 11.54 12.73 -21.44
N ASP A 190 12.51 12.81 -22.35
CA ASP A 190 13.87 12.33 -22.09
C ASP A 190 14.54 13.11 -20.95
N GLY A 191 14.27 14.42 -20.85
CA GLY A 191 14.73 15.25 -19.74
C GLY A 191 14.12 14.80 -18.40
N LEU A 192 12.86 14.44 -18.37
CA LEU A 192 12.25 13.85 -17.17
C LEU A 192 12.93 12.52 -16.80
N ILE A 193 13.19 11.64 -17.76
CA ILE A 193 13.88 10.37 -17.52
C ILE A 193 15.28 10.60 -16.94
N GLN A 194 16.04 11.54 -17.51
CA GLN A 194 17.37 11.91 -17.02
C GLN A 194 17.30 12.49 -15.61
N PHE A 195 16.36 13.39 -15.35
CA PHE A 195 16.13 13.96 -14.02
C PHE A 195 15.84 12.87 -12.96
N LEU A 196 14.91 11.95 -13.24
CA LEU A 196 14.58 10.85 -12.34
C LEU A 196 15.78 9.93 -12.11
N THR A 197 16.54 9.62 -13.17
CA THR A 197 17.74 8.79 -13.10
C THR A 197 18.81 9.42 -12.20
N GLN A 198 19.09 10.71 -12.38
CA GLN A 198 20.06 11.46 -11.56
C GLN A 198 19.61 11.52 -10.10
N ARG A 199 18.33 11.80 -9.86
CA ARG A 199 17.75 11.81 -8.50
C ARG A 199 17.89 10.46 -7.81
N ASN A 200 17.62 9.38 -8.53
CA ASN A 200 17.81 8.03 -8.04
C ASN A 200 19.27 7.72 -7.68
N GLN A 201 20.22 8.19 -8.50
CA GLN A 201 21.66 8.04 -8.19
C GLN A 201 22.08 8.83 -6.96
N GLN A 202 21.57 10.06 -6.80
CA GLN A 202 21.84 10.89 -5.61
C GLN A 202 21.31 10.24 -4.33
N LEU A 203 20.09 9.71 -4.36
CA LEU A 203 19.50 8.98 -3.22
C LEU A 203 20.29 7.71 -2.89
N ALA A 204 20.75 6.96 -3.91
CA ALA A 204 21.59 5.79 -3.71
C ALA A 204 22.94 6.12 -3.07
N ALA A 205 23.48 7.31 -3.34
CA ALA A 205 24.74 7.79 -2.76
C ALA A 205 24.58 8.45 -1.39
N GLY A 206 23.35 8.51 -0.83
CA GLY A 206 23.07 9.20 0.44
C GLY A 206 23.26 10.72 0.39
N LYS A 207 23.25 11.32 -0.83
CA LYS A 207 23.54 12.74 -1.04
C LYS A 207 22.32 13.66 -0.92
N VAL A 208 21.15 13.09 -0.65
CA VAL A 208 19.88 13.83 -0.53
C VAL A 208 19.12 13.26 0.65
N SER A 209 18.88 14.11 1.62
CA SER A 209 17.93 13.88 2.74
C SER A 209 16.60 14.55 2.45
#